data_8dcc7955b2729e625a76c751b98d8131
#
_entry.id   8dcc7955b2729e625a76c751b98d8131
#
_cell.length_a   1.000
_cell.length_b   1.000
_cell.length_c   1.000
_cell.angle_alpha   90.00
_cell.angle_beta   90.00
_cell.angle_gamma   90.00
#
_symmetry.space_group_name_H-M   'P 1'
#
loop_
_entity.id
_entity.type
_entity.pdbx_description
1 polymer ?
#
loop_
_entity_poly.entity_id
_entity_poly.type
_entity_poly.pdbx_seq_one_letter_code
_entity_poly.pdbx_strand_id
1 'polypeptide(L)'
;MINSIKIVRGEGFNPYYNLAQEEYLTTNANKGELIIYLWQNKHTIVIGRNQNAWQECHVEKFIQDGGKIARRLSGGGAVYHDLGNLNFTFCVRKEDYDIDRQLSVILTAVQALGIKAEKTGRNDITIEQKKFSGNAFYKQGDFCYHHGTLLLSVDSEQMLKFLNVDKAKLQSKGVDSVKSRVTNLKEYNVDITVESMCKQIKISAEKIYNCSAVDYVINSVDKLKINELMQKFSDWDWIFGRKIQFTNHLQRRFSWGNVEFYIYVDKGRVKDIEIYSDAMEQNFILSLKEALKDCLYIKRNIIERIENLIEDKIMSKDLITLIQDDL
;
A
#
# COMPACT_ATOMS: atom_id res chain seq x y z
N MET A 1 -14.80 -11.77 17.29
CA MET A 1 -15.98 -11.57 16.39
C MET A 1 -16.38 -10.10 16.47
N ILE A 2 -16.58 -9.44 15.34
CA ILE A 2 -16.97 -8.02 15.28
C ILE A 2 -18.39 -7.85 15.82
N ASN A 3 -18.53 -6.94 16.77
CA ASN A 3 -19.78 -6.55 17.42
C ASN A 3 -20.03 -5.03 17.44
N SER A 4 -19.07 -4.24 16.90
CA SER A 4 -19.16 -2.80 16.77
C SER A 4 -18.53 -2.37 15.45
N ILE A 5 -19.20 -1.49 14.69
CA ILE A 5 -18.68 -0.90 13.44
C ILE A 5 -18.74 0.61 13.57
N LYS A 6 -17.59 1.27 13.32
CA LYS A 6 -17.48 2.71 13.23
C LYS A 6 -17.14 3.13 11.79
N ILE A 7 -17.86 4.11 11.25
CA ILE A 7 -17.56 4.73 9.97
C ILE A 7 -16.91 6.07 10.24
N VAL A 8 -15.69 6.25 9.76
CA VAL A 8 -14.95 7.51 9.83
C VAL A 8 -14.81 8.08 8.43
N ARG A 9 -15.14 9.37 8.27
CA ARG A 9 -14.95 10.09 7.00
C ARG A 9 -13.76 11.01 7.10
N GLY A 10 -12.90 11.01 6.08
CA GLY A 10 -11.81 11.97 5.98
C GLY A 10 -12.34 13.39 5.80
N GLU A 11 -11.83 14.34 6.59
CA GLU A 11 -12.26 15.74 6.56
C GLU A 11 -11.50 16.59 5.52
N GLY A 12 -10.41 16.05 4.93
CA GLY A 12 -9.58 16.79 3.99
C GLY A 12 -8.81 15.87 3.03
N PHE A 13 -7.97 16.50 2.21
CA PHE A 13 -7.28 15.82 1.10
C PHE A 13 -5.75 15.80 1.26
N ASN A 14 -5.25 16.08 2.47
CA ASN A 14 -3.82 16.05 2.76
C ASN A 14 -3.36 14.61 3.01
N PRO A 15 -2.50 14.02 2.13
CA PRO A 15 -2.09 12.63 2.26
C PRO A 15 -1.36 12.32 3.57
N TYR A 16 -0.58 13.24 4.09
CA TYR A 16 0.17 13.05 5.33
C TYR A 16 -0.74 12.95 6.54
N TYR A 17 -1.76 13.81 6.60
CA TYR A 17 -2.78 13.76 7.64
C TYR A 17 -3.63 12.49 7.52
N ASN A 18 -4.05 12.14 6.30
CA ASN A 18 -4.89 10.98 6.06
C ASN A 18 -4.18 9.66 6.41
N LEU A 19 -2.88 9.53 6.10
CA LEU A 19 -2.08 8.36 6.49
C LEU A 19 -1.81 8.33 8.01
N ALA A 20 -1.63 9.49 8.64
CA ALA A 20 -1.51 9.59 10.09
C ALA A 20 -2.82 9.19 10.79
N GLN A 21 -3.97 9.61 10.25
CA GLN A 21 -5.28 9.20 10.75
C GLN A 21 -5.52 7.70 10.57
N GLU A 22 -5.08 7.12 9.45
CA GLU A 22 -5.12 5.67 9.22
C GLU A 22 -4.33 4.91 10.28
N GLU A 23 -3.09 5.33 10.57
CA GLU A 23 -2.27 4.73 11.63
C GLU A 23 -2.92 4.90 13.01
N TYR A 24 -3.41 6.11 13.31
CA TYR A 24 -4.08 6.39 14.57
C TYR A 24 -5.31 5.50 14.79
N LEU A 25 -6.19 5.41 13.81
CA LEU A 25 -7.39 4.57 13.90
C LEU A 25 -7.03 3.10 14.05
N THR A 26 -6.00 2.64 13.34
CA THR A 26 -5.54 1.26 13.43
C THR A 26 -5.03 0.92 14.81
N THR A 27 -4.16 1.75 15.39
CA THR A 27 -3.54 1.51 16.70
C THR A 27 -4.50 1.72 17.88
N ASN A 28 -5.65 2.35 17.65
CA ASN A 28 -6.70 2.56 18.65
C ASN A 28 -7.96 1.70 18.44
N ALA A 29 -7.92 0.74 17.50
CA ALA A 29 -9.03 -0.21 17.34
C ALA A 29 -9.12 -1.16 18.53
N ASN A 30 -10.35 -1.34 19.05
CA ASN A 30 -10.61 -2.24 20.16
C ASN A 30 -10.88 -3.67 19.66
N LYS A 31 -10.83 -4.65 20.59
CA LYS A 31 -11.25 -6.03 20.28
C LYS A 31 -12.73 -6.07 19.93
N GLY A 32 -13.09 -6.81 18.88
CA GLY A 32 -14.45 -6.88 18.38
C GLY A 32 -14.95 -5.63 17.68
N GLU A 33 -14.09 -4.63 17.45
CA GLU A 33 -14.42 -3.39 16.74
C GLU A 33 -13.84 -3.41 15.31
N LEU A 34 -14.66 -2.98 14.37
CA LEU A 34 -14.26 -2.68 13.00
C LEU A 34 -14.38 -1.18 12.77
N ILE A 35 -13.26 -0.51 12.47
CA ILE A 35 -13.28 0.89 12.05
C ILE A 35 -13.11 0.91 10.51
N ILE A 36 -14.09 1.48 9.82
CA ILE A 36 -14.03 1.69 8.37
C ILE A 36 -13.75 3.17 8.12
N TYR A 37 -12.56 3.47 7.64
CA TYR A 37 -12.13 4.82 7.30
C TYR A 37 -12.22 5.04 5.79
N LEU A 38 -12.99 6.06 5.37
CA LEU A 38 -13.25 6.42 3.96
C LEU A 38 -12.68 7.80 3.70
N TRP A 39 -11.73 7.91 2.77
CA TRP A 39 -10.93 9.13 2.61
C TRP A 39 -10.43 9.32 1.17
N GLN A 40 -10.04 10.54 0.85
CA GLN A 40 -9.51 10.92 -0.45
C GLN A 40 -8.23 11.74 -0.30
N ASN A 41 -7.36 11.66 -1.30
CA ASN A 41 -6.23 12.59 -1.47
C ASN A 41 -6.43 13.39 -2.76
N LYS A 42 -5.89 14.61 -2.77
CA LYS A 42 -5.87 15.44 -3.97
C LYS A 42 -4.46 15.40 -4.56
N HIS A 43 -4.38 15.03 -5.85
CA HIS A 43 -3.14 15.08 -6.65
C HIS A 43 -1.93 14.53 -5.89
N THR A 44 -1.96 13.22 -5.60
CA THR A 44 -0.99 12.57 -4.72
C THR A 44 -0.50 11.26 -5.31
N ILE A 45 0.80 11.01 -5.24
CA ILE A 45 1.37 9.68 -5.43
C ILE A 45 1.65 9.08 -4.06
N VAL A 46 1.10 7.88 -3.80
CA VAL A 46 1.35 7.12 -2.58
C VAL A 46 2.19 5.90 -2.91
N ILE A 47 3.42 5.89 -2.42
CA ILE A 47 4.35 4.76 -2.57
C ILE A 47 4.23 3.78 -1.41
N GLY A 48 4.53 2.50 -1.68
CA GLY A 48 4.61 1.47 -0.65
C GLY A 48 5.77 1.67 0.32
N ARG A 49 5.69 1.03 1.47
CA ARG A 49 6.63 1.18 2.60
C ARG A 49 8.10 1.13 2.18
N ASN A 50 8.45 0.20 1.32
CA ASN A 50 9.82 -0.12 0.96
C ASN A 50 10.18 0.26 -0.49
N GLN A 51 9.35 1.07 -1.17
CA GLN A 51 9.64 1.49 -2.54
C GLN A 51 10.62 2.66 -2.60
N ASN A 52 11.39 2.70 -3.69
CA ASN A 52 12.23 3.84 -4.04
C ASN A 52 11.40 4.87 -4.82
N ALA A 53 11.08 6.02 -4.20
CA ALA A 53 10.25 7.05 -4.81
C ALA A 53 10.78 7.52 -6.19
N TRP A 54 12.10 7.64 -6.33
CA TRP A 54 12.75 8.11 -7.55
C TRP A 54 12.66 7.13 -8.72
N GLN A 55 12.47 5.85 -8.42
CA GLN A 55 12.25 4.82 -9.44
C GLN A 55 10.77 4.67 -9.79
N GLU A 56 9.89 4.89 -8.81
CA GLU A 56 8.45 4.65 -8.97
C GLU A 56 7.71 5.80 -9.67
N CYS A 57 8.26 7.03 -9.59
CA CYS A 57 7.61 8.20 -10.19
C CYS A 57 8.58 9.31 -10.59
N HIS A 58 8.10 10.21 -11.45
CA HIS A 58 8.81 11.42 -11.85
C HIS A 58 8.73 12.49 -10.75
N VAL A 59 9.48 12.29 -9.65
CA VAL A 59 9.41 13.06 -8.39
C VAL A 59 9.44 14.58 -8.63
N GLU A 60 10.49 15.09 -9.28
CA GLU A 60 10.67 16.55 -9.47
C GLU A 60 9.53 17.15 -10.30
N LYS A 61 9.18 16.51 -11.41
CA LYS A 61 8.11 16.95 -12.29
C LYS A 61 6.75 16.94 -11.57
N PHE A 62 6.50 15.94 -10.72
CA PHE A 62 5.26 15.83 -9.99
C PHE A 62 5.13 16.91 -8.90
N ILE A 63 6.22 17.19 -8.17
CA ILE A 63 6.25 18.26 -7.17
C ILE A 63 6.08 19.64 -7.83
N GLN A 64 6.72 19.89 -8.98
CA GLN A 64 6.57 21.13 -9.75
C GLN A 64 5.13 21.32 -10.26
N ASP A 65 4.43 20.24 -10.56
CA ASP A 65 2.98 20.26 -10.95
C ASP A 65 2.04 20.46 -9.72
N GLY A 66 2.59 20.68 -8.52
CA GLY A 66 1.83 20.87 -7.27
C GLY A 66 1.38 19.56 -6.59
N GLY A 67 1.88 18.42 -7.06
CA GLY A 67 1.58 17.12 -6.49
C GLY A 67 2.31 16.84 -5.18
N LYS A 68 1.79 15.93 -4.38
CA LYS A 68 2.40 15.46 -3.13
C LYS A 68 2.78 13.99 -3.24
N ILE A 69 3.98 13.64 -2.74
CA ILE A 69 4.42 12.26 -2.63
C ILE A 69 4.34 11.85 -1.15
N ALA A 70 3.71 10.72 -0.88
CA ALA A 70 3.58 10.19 0.46
C ALA A 70 3.94 8.71 0.50
N ARG A 71 4.47 8.25 1.63
CA ARG A 71 4.80 6.84 1.86
C ARG A 71 3.87 6.25 2.89
N ARG A 72 3.15 5.18 2.51
CA ARG A 72 2.26 4.44 3.41
C ARG A 72 3.01 3.39 4.22
N LEU A 73 2.36 2.87 5.26
CA LEU A 73 2.92 1.80 6.11
C LEU A 73 2.88 0.42 5.45
N SER A 74 1.90 0.16 4.59
CA SER A 74 1.75 -1.11 3.88
C SER A 74 2.73 -1.25 2.72
N GLY A 75 2.97 -2.48 2.28
CA GLY A 75 3.75 -2.79 1.08
C GLY A 75 2.98 -2.51 -0.22
N GLY A 76 3.44 -3.11 -1.31
CA GLY A 76 2.87 -2.99 -2.65
C GLY A 76 3.40 -1.81 -3.46
N GLY A 77 2.91 -1.69 -4.71
CA GLY A 77 3.34 -0.71 -5.70
C GLY A 77 2.83 0.72 -5.45
N ALA A 78 3.37 1.67 -6.22
CA ALA A 78 2.93 3.06 -6.21
C ALA A 78 1.54 3.22 -6.84
N VAL A 79 0.76 4.14 -6.29
CA VAL A 79 -0.59 4.49 -6.78
C VAL A 79 -0.74 6.00 -6.92
N TYR A 80 -1.60 6.43 -7.84
CA TYR A 80 -1.97 7.83 -8.02
C TYR A 80 -3.37 8.07 -7.48
N HIS A 81 -3.53 9.15 -6.71
CA HIS A 81 -4.80 9.58 -6.13
C HIS A 81 -5.15 11.01 -6.59
N ASP A 82 -6.34 11.15 -7.11
CA ASP A 82 -7.04 12.42 -7.26
C ASP A 82 -8.42 12.35 -6.58
N LEU A 83 -9.27 13.35 -6.77
CA LEU A 83 -10.60 13.36 -6.16
C LEU A 83 -11.58 12.35 -6.81
N GLY A 84 -11.19 11.71 -7.91
CA GLY A 84 -11.90 10.58 -8.51
C GLY A 84 -11.60 9.24 -7.86
N ASN A 85 -10.62 9.19 -6.94
CA ASN A 85 -10.29 8.00 -6.17
C ASN A 85 -10.84 8.10 -4.74
N LEU A 86 -11.58 7.09 -4.30
CA LEU A 86 -11.96 6.90 -2.90
C LEU A 86 -11.06 5.82 -2.29
N ASN A 87 -10.42 6.13 -1.17
CA ASN A 87 -9.71 5.14 -0.37
C ASN A 87 -10.62 4.60 0.72
N PHE A 88 -10.48 3.33 1.03
CA PHE A 88 -11.08 2.71 2.20
C PHE A 88 -10.00 2.03 3.05
N THR A 89 -10.20 1.99 4.35
CA THR A 89 -9.34 1.26 5.30
C THR A 89 -10.20 0.56 6.33
N PHE A 90 -10.00 -0.74 6.50
CA PHE A 90 -10.59 -1.56 7.56
C PHE A 90 -9.55 -1.75 8.66
N CYS A 91 -9.71 -1.06 9.79
CA CYS A 91 -8.83 -1.15 10.95
C CYS A 91 -9.42 -2.11 11.98
N VAL A 92 -8.65 -3.11 12.39
CA VAL A 92 -9.09 -4.15 13.34
C VAL A 92 -7.94 -4.67 14.21
N ARG A 93 -8.26 -5.39 15.25
CA ARG A 93 -7.29 -6.23 15.98
C ARG A 93 -7.00 -7.51 15.20
N LYS A 94 -5.82 -8.09 15.40
CA LYS A 94 -5.33 -9.28 14.71
C LYS A 94 -6.31 -10.47 14.77
N GLU A 95 -6.97 -10.66 15.90
CA GLU A 95 -7.95 -11.74 16.13
C GLU A 95 -9.23 -11.58 15.29
N ASP A 96 -9.53 -10.35 14.85
CA ASP A 96 -10.70 -10.02 14.04
C ASP A 96 -10.35 -9.76 12.56
N TYR A 97 -9.10 -10.03 12.15
CA TYR A 97 -8.59 -9.76 10.82
C TYR A 97 -8.98 -10.84 9.82
N ASP A 98 -9.95 -10.53 8.98
CA ASP A 98 -10.49 -11.40 7.94
C ASP A 98 -10.58 -10.64 6.60
N ILE A 99 -9.55 -10.84 5.75
CA ILE A 99 -9.43 -10.16 4.47
C ILE A 99 -10.58 -10.51 3.52
N ASP A 100 -10.98 -11.77 3.46
CA ASP A 100 -12.02 -12.20 2.54
C ASP A 100 -13.37 -11.59 2.91
N ARG A 101 -13.65 -11.47 4.18
CA ARG A 101 -14.85 -10.81 4.68
C ARG A 101 -14.82 -9.30 4.42
N GLN A 102 -13.68 -8.64 4.60
CA GLN A 102 -13.48 -7.21 4.30
C GLN A 102 -13.62 -6.92 2.81
N LEU A 103 -13.00 -7.75 1.95
CA LEU A 103 -13.17 -7.65 0.49
C LEU A 103 -14.62 -7.86 0.05
N SER A 104 -15.35 -8.77 0.74
CA SER A 104 -16.77 -9.01 0.45
C SER A 104 -17.63 -7.78 0.73
N VAL A 105 -17.26 -6.91 1.69
CA VAL A 105 -17.94 -5.63 1.92
C VAL A 105 -17.83 -4.73 0.68
N ILE A 106 -16.62 -4.58 0.15
CA ILE A 106 -16.39 -3.75 -1.04
C ILE A 106 -17.08 -4.32 -2.27
N LEU A 107 -16.95 -5.63 -2.47
CA LEU A 107 -17.59 -6.32 -3.59
C LEU A 107 -19.11 -6.16 -3.56
N THR A 108 -19.72 -6.39 -2.39
CA THR A 108 -21.18 -6.22 -2.19
C THR A 108 -21.61 -4.77 -2.42
N ALA A 109 -20.81 -3.79 -1.97
CA ALA A 109 -21.12 -2.37 -2.16
C ALA A 109 -21.13 -1.98 -3.65
N VAL A 110 -20.16 -2.46 -4.42
CA VAL A 110 -20.08 -2.20 -5.87
C VAL A 110 -21.20 -2.93 -6.62
N GLN A 111 -21.49 -4.17 -6.25
CA GLN A 111 -22.58 -4.94 -6.85
C GLN A 111 -23.97 -4.34 -6.57
N ALA A 112 -24.17 -3.75 -5.39
CA ALA A 112 -25.40 -3.04 -5.03
C ALA A 112 -25.63 -1.77 -5.88
N LEU A 113 -24.59 -1.25 -6.52
CA LEU A 113 -24.67 -0.16 -7.50
C LEU A 113 -24.86 -0.67 -8.95
N GLY A 114 -25.21 -1.94 -9.13
CA GLY A 114 -25.50 -2.54 -10.44
C GLY A 114 -24.31 -2.99 -11.25
N ILE A 115 -23.10 -3.02 -10.66
CA ILE A 115 -21.84 -3.36 -11.35
C ILE A 115 -21.45 -4.80 -11.06
N LYS A 116 -21.17 -5.59 -12.10
CA LYS A 116 -20.69 -6.97 -11.99
C LYS A 116 -19.19 -6.99 -11.70
N ALA A 117 -18.82 -6.81 -10.44
CA ALA A 117 -17.43 -6.89 -9.98
C ALA A 117 -17.11 -8.28 -9.43
N GLU A 118 -15.84 -8.68 -9.55
CA GLU A 118 -15.30 -9.94 -9.06
C GLU A 118 -13.93 -9.75 -8.39
N LYS A 119 -13.59 -10.62 -7.44
CA LYS A 119 -12.26 -10.68 -6.85
C LYS A 119 -11.34 -11.47 -7.76
N THR A 120 -10.18 -10.92 -8.10
CA THR A 120 -9.17 -11.58 -8.92
C THR A 120 -7.79 -11.52 -8.27
N GLY A 121 -7.04 -12.61 -8.41
CA GLY A 121 -5.69 -12.70 -7.84
C GLY A 121 -5.66 -12.54 -6.31
N ARG A 122 -4.55 -11.95 -5.81
CA ARG A 122 -4.32 -11.82 -4.36
C ARG A 122 -4.95 -10.56 -3.77
N ASN A 123 -5.02 -9.48 -4.53
CA ASN A 123 -5.31 -8.14 -4.01
C ASN A 123 -6.05 -7.21 -4.97
N ASP A 124 -6.65 -7.73 -6.04
CA ASP A 124 -7.36 -6.93 -7.03
C ASP A 124 -8.86 -7.22 -7.03
N ILE A 125 -9.67 -6.18 -7.25
CA ILE A 125 -11.08 -6.32 -7.62
C ILE A 125 -11.24 -5.76 -9.03
N THR A 126 -11.88 -6.52 -9.89
CA THR A 126 -11.96 -6.24 -11.32
C THR A 126 -13.39 -6.24 -11.83
N ILE A 127 -13.57 -5.61 -12.97
CA ILE A 127 -14.75 -5.69 -13.82
C ILE A 127 -14.24 -6.05 -15.22
N GLU A 128 -14.72 -7.17 -15.79
CA GLU A 128 -14.28 -7.62 -17.12
C GLU A 128 -12.74 -7.70 -17.24
N GLN A 129 -12.08 -8.21 -16.20
CA GLN A 129 -10.62 -8.31 -16.05
C GLN A 129 -9.86 -6.97 -15.95
N LYS A 130 -10.56 -5.82 -15.93
CA LYS A 130 -9.96 -4.50 -15.69
C LYS A 130 -10.04 -4.15 -14.20
N LYS A 131 -8.92 -3.75 -13.63
CA LYS A 131 -8.80 -3.42 -12.22
C LYS A 131 -9.39 -2.04 -11.93
N PHE A 132 -10.28 -1.95 -10.94
CA PHE A 132 -10.77 -0.67 -10.39
C PHE A 132 -10.42 -0.50 -8.91
N SER A 133 -9.90 -1.54 -8.26
CA SER A 133 -9.49 -1.52 -6.87
C SER A 133 -8.19 -2.30 -6.67
N GLY A 134 -7.19 -1.64 -6.10
CA GLY A 134 -5.96 -2.24 -5.62
C GLY A 134 -5.94 -2.24 -4.10
N ASN A 135 -5.48 -3.34 -3.50
CA ASN A 135 -5.50 -3.54 -2.07
C ASN A 135 -4.11 -3.79 -1.51
N ALA A 136 -3.86 -3.35 -0.29
CA ALA A 136 -2.65 -3.63 0.46
C ALA A 136 -2.97 -3.85 1.94
N PHE A 137 -2.04 -4.49 2.64
CA PHE A 137 -2.26 -4.99 3.98
C PHE A 137 -1.15 -4.53 4.91
N TYR A 138 -1.47 -4.35 6.18
CA TYR A 138 -0.51 -3.99 7.21
C TYR A 138 -0.80 -4.76 8.49
N LYS A 139 0.28 -5.25 9.11
CA LYS A 139 0.25 -5.95 10.39
C LYS A 139 1.41 -5.48 11.26
N GLN A 140 1.11 -5.03 12.46
CA GLN A 140 2.12 -4.69 13.46
C GLN A 140 1.62 -5.06 14.85
N GLY A 141 2.26 -6.06 15.47
CA GLY A 141 1.79 -6.60 16.74
C GLY A 141 0.37 -7.13 16.63
N ASP A 142 -0.51 -6.58 17.47
CA ASP A 142 -1.93 -6.94 17.51
C ASP A 142 -2.82 -6.09 16.60
N PHE A 143 -2.26 -5.16 15.84
CA PHE A 143 -3.01 -4.24 15.01
C PHE A 143 -2.86 -4.58 13.54
N CYS A 144 -3.97 -4.53 12.82
CA CYS A 144 -4.01 -4.81 11.40
C CYS A 144 -4.89 -3.80 10.68
N TYR A 145 -4.50 -3.47 9.45
CA TYR A 145 -5.45 -2.91 8.51
C TYR A 145 -5.34 -3.57 7.13
N HIS A 146 -6.46 -3.52 6.43
CA HIS A 146 -6.60 -3.73 5.01
C HIS A 146 -7.10 -2.44 4.40
N HIS A 147 -6.38 -1.89 3.46
CA HIS A 147 -6.81 -0.71 2.74
C HIS A 147 -6.78 -0.92 1.23
N GLY A 148 -7.49 -0.08 0.53
CA GLY A 148 -7.52 -0.13 -0.92
C GLY A 148 -8.04 1.16 -1.55
N THR A 149 -7.93 1.20 -2.87
CA THR A 149 -8.43 2.27 -3.74
C THR A 149 -9.71 1.84 -4.42
N LEU A 150 -10.60 2.78 -4.69
CA LEU A 150 -11.75 2.62 -5.58
C LEU A 150 -11.67 3.71 -6.64
N LEU A 151 -11.38 3.31 -7.88
CA LEU A 151 -11.31 4.22 -9.01
C LEU A 151 -12.73 4.54 -9.46
N LEU A 152 -13.27 5.67 -9.02
CA LEU A 152 -14.60 6.14 -9.41
C LEU A 152 -14.54 6.89 -10.74
N SER A 153 -13.64 7.89 -10.83
CA SER A 153 -13.42 8.74 -12.02
C SER A 153 -12.01 9.33 -12.01
N VAL A 154 -11.00 8.50 -11.80
CA VAL A 154 -9.60 8.92 -11.75
C VAL A 154 -9.12 9.33 -13.15
N ASP A 155 -8.33 10.40 -13.22
CA ASP A 155 -7.65 10.82 -14.44
C ASP A 155 -6.47 9.88 -14.75
N SER A 156 -6.71 8.93 -15.65
CA SER A 156 -5.70 7.95 -16.05
C SER A 156 -4.53 8.58 -16.84
N GLU A 157 -4.69 9.74 -17.45
CA GLU A 157 -3.62 10.43 -18.16
C GLU A 157 -2.62 11.03 -17.16
N GLN A 158 -3.11 11.67 -16.11
CA GLN A 158 -2.28 12.16 -15.02
C GLN A 158 -1.56 11.02 -14.30
N MET A 159 -2.22 9.92 -14.07
CA MET A 159 -1.59 8.73 -13.48
C MET A 159 -0.39 8.25 -14.34
N LEU A 160 -0.57 8.11 -15.65
CA LEU A 160 0.49 7.65 -16.56
C LEU A 160 1.60 8.68 -16.78
N LYS A 161 1.28 9.98 -16.67
CA LYS A 161 2.24 11.09 -16.81
C LYS A 161 3.30 11.07 -15.71
N PHE A 162 2.96 10.60 -14.51
CA PHE A 162 3.81 10.76 -13.33
C PHE A 162 4.30 9.45 -12.72
N LEU A 163 3.59 8.33 -12.88
CA LEU A 163 4.08 7.02 -12.45
C LEU A 163 5.02 6.42 -13.49
N ASN A 164 6.17 5.92 -13.03
CA ASN A 164 7.05 5.12 -13.86
C ASN A 164 6.43 3.74 -14.06
N VAL A 165 5.92 3.49 -15.25
CA VAL A 165 5.45 2.15 -15.60
C VAL A 165 6.68 1.27 -15.83
N ASP A 166 6.73 0.13 -15.15
CA ASP A 166 7.80 -0.86 -15.27
C ASP A 166 8.13 -1.15 -16.77
N LYS A 167 9.37 -0.85 -17.16
CA LYS A 167 9.85 -1.01 -18.55
C LYS A 167 9.64 -2.42 -19.09
N ALA A 168 9.72 -3.45 -18.24
CA ALA A 168 9.45 -4.82 -18.61
C ALA A 168 7.98 -5.05 -19.00
N LYS A 169 7.05 -4.32 -18.37
CA LYS A 169 5.62 -4.35 -18.72
C LYS A 169 5.33 -3.56 -20.00
N LEU A 170 6.10 -2.49 -20.27
CA LEU A 170 5.98 -1.68 -21.50
C LEU A 170 6.58 -2.40 -22.71
N GLN A 171 7.72 -3.07 -22.57
CA GLN A 171 8.39 -3.78 -23.67
C GLN A 171 7.60 -4.99 -24.17
N SER A 172 6.85 -5.66 -23.28
CA SER A 172 6.08 -6.84 -23.66
C SER A 172 4.72 -6.54 -24.30
N LYS A 173 4.11 -5.36 -24.05
CA LYS A 173 2.68 -5.09 -24.42
C LYS A 173 2.31 -3.65 -24.78
N GLY A 174 3.22 -2.66 -24.76
CA GLY A 174 2.97 -1.25 -25.12
C GLY A 174 2.20 -0.42 -24.07
N VAL A 175 2.16 0.92 -24.24
CA VAL A 175 1.50 1.89 -23.32
C VAL A 175 -0.01 1.65 -23.23
N ASP A 176 -0.66 1.28 -24.32
CA ASP A 176 -2.09 0.97 -24.38
C ASP A 176 -2.48 -0.22 -23.50
N SER A 177 -1.54 -1.15 -23.24
CA SER A 177 -1.77 -2.30 -22.37
C SER A 177 -1.86 -1.94 -20.87
N VAL A 178 -1.33 -0.80 -20.45
CA VAL A 178 -1.46 -0.32 -19.06
C VAL A 178 -2.79 0.38 -18.86
N LYS A 179 -3.20 1.25 -19.81
CA LYS A 179 -4.56 1.85 -19.83
C LYS A 179 -5.65 0.79 -19.88
N SER A 180 -5.45 -0.28 -20.65
CA SER A 180 -6.44 -1.36 -20.79
C SER A 180 -6.63 -2.23 -19.54
N ARG A 181 -5.76 -2.12 -18.52
CA ARG A 181 -5.81 -2.93 -17.29
C ARG A 181 -6.55 -2.30 -16.13
N VAL A 182 -6.82 -1.00 -16.19
CA VAL A 182 -7.56 -0.28 -15.18
C VAL A 182 -8.84 0.30 -15.75
N THR A 183 -9.84 0.50 -14.92
CA THR A 183 -11.11 1.12 -15.32
C THR A 183 -11.68 1.93 -14.16
N ASN A 184 -12.54 2.87 -14.47
CA ASN A 184 -13.29 3.66 -13.51
C ASN A 184 -14.70 3.09 -13.33
N LEU A 185 -15.24 3.09 -12.13
CA LEU A 185 -16.60 2.63 -11.86
C LEU A 185 -17.67 3.45 -12.62
N LYS A 186 -17.39 4.73 -12.87
CA LYS A 186 -18.29 5.59 -13.67
C LYS A 186 -18.44 5.17 -15.14
N GLU A 187 -17.55 4.36 -15.67
CA GLU A 187 -17.70 3.78 -17.02
C GLU A 187 -18.85 2.77 -17.08
N TYR A 188 -19.24 2.19 -15.94
CA TYR A 188 -20.29 1.17 -15.82
C TYR A 188 -21.58 1.71 -15.19
N ASN A 189 -21.47 2.75 -14.37
CA ASN A 189 -22.61 3.46 -13.81
C ASN A 189 -22.26 4.93 -13.60
N VAL A 190 -22.78 5.84 -14.45
CA VAL A 190 -22.47 7.27 -14.47
C VAL A 190 -22.92 8.02 -13.21
N ASP A 191 -23.92 7.49 -12.50
CA ASP A 191 -24.50 8.10 -11.29
C ASP A 191 -23.70 7.84 -10.02
N ILE A 192 -22.61 7.05 -10.11
CA ILE A 192 -21.76 6.79 -8.95
C ILE A 192 -21.07 8.07 -8.50
N THR A 193 -21.22 8.36 -7.23
CA THR A 193 -20.53 9.45 -6.52
C THR A 193 -19.74 8.86 -5.34
N VAL A 194 -18.79 9.65 -4.83
CA VAL A 194 -18.10 9.30 -3.58
C VAL A 194 -19.09 9.05 -2.46
N GLU A 195 -20.13 9.89 -2.37
CA GLU A 195 -21.15 9.78 -1.32
C GLU A 195 -22.00 8.51 -1.46
N SER A 196 -22.47 8.18 -2.67
CA SER A 196 -23.21 6.96 -2.91
C SER A 196 -22.39 5.71 -2.61
N MET A 197 -21.11 5.71 -2.97
CA MET A 197 -20.19 4.60 -2.67
C MET A 197 -19.97 4.44 -1.15
N CYS A 198 -19.71 5.53 -0.43
CA CYS A 198 -19.55 5.49 1.02
C CYS A 198 -20.80 4.96 1.73
N LYS A 199 -21.99 5.38 1.28
CA LYS A 199 -23.27 4.86 1.79
C LYS A 199 -23.41 3.36 1.55
N GLN A 200 -23.05 2.89 0.34
CA GLN A 200 -23.15 1.44 0.03
C GLN A 200 -22.12 0.62 0.81
N ILE A 201 -20.90 1.14 1.06
CA ILE A 201 -19.91 0.47 1.91
C ILE A 201 -20.46 0.30 3.34
N LYS A 202 -21.08 1.34 3.91
CA LYS A 202 -21.71 1.26 5.24
C LYS A 202 -22.80 0.18 5.29
N ILE A 203 -23.77 0.21 4.36
CA ILE A 203 -24.86 -0.77 4.27
C ILE A 203 -24.31 -2.20 4.07
N SER A 204 -23.31 -2.36 3.22
CA SER A 204 -22.69 -3.67 2.95
C SER A 204 -21.93 -4.21 4.17
N ALA A 205 -21.26 -3.34 4.92
CA ALA A 205 -20.60 -3.72 6.17
C ALA A 205 -21.61 -4.21 7.21
N GLU A 206 -22.72 -3.47 7.40
CA GLU A 206 -23.79 -3.87 8.31
C GLU A 206 -24.34 -5.26 7.94
N LYS A 207 -24.59 -5.49 6.67
CA LYS A 207 -25.09 -6.77 6.16
C LYS A 207 -24.08 -7.92 6.37
N ILE A 208 -22.82 -7.71 6.01
CA ILE A 208 -21.76 -8.75 6.06
C ILE A 208 -21.40 -9.11 7.51
N TYR A 209 -21.36 -8.12 8.40
CA TYR A 209 -21.01 -8.34 9.80
C TYR A 209 -22.20 -8.59 10.71
N ASN A 210 -23.42 -8.40 10.20
CA ASN A 210 -24.67 -8.48 10.97
C ASN A 210 -24.62 -7.61 12.23
N CYS A 211 -24.18 -6.36 12.06
CA CYS A 211 -23.93 -5.40 13.13
C CYS A 211 -24.17 -3.98 12.59
N SER A 212 -24.89 -3.15 13.35
CA SER A 212 -25.15 -1.77 12.95
C SER A 212 -23.87 -0.92 12.97
N ALA A 213 -23.73 -0.07 11.98
CA ALA A 213 -22.59 0.86 11.85
C ALA A 213 -22.97 2.27 12.29
N VAL A 214 -22.15 2.86 13.16
CA VAL A 214 -22.31 4.23 13.63
C VAL A 214 -21.31 5.15 12.96
N ASP A 215 -21.73 6.36 12.59
CA ASP A 215 -20.82 7.39 12.11
C ASP A 215 -20.03 7.93 13.31
N TYR A 216 -18.70 7.95 13.17
CA TYR A 216 -17.79 8.39 14.22
C TYR A 216 -16.99 9.59 13.76
N VAL A 217 -17.07 10.66 14.53
CA VAL A 217 -16.34 11.91 14.29
C VAL A 217 -15.11 11.96 15.21
N ILE A 218 -13.96 12.24 14.62
CA ILE A 218 -12.69 12.41 15.35
C ILE A 218 -12.79 13.65 16.25
N ASN A 219 -12.58 13.45 17.54
CA ASN A 219 -12.62 14.55 18.51
C ASN A 219 -11.33 15.40 18.48
N SER A 220 -11.32 16.51 19.18
CA SER A 220 -10.18 17.45 19.20
C SER A 220 -8.90 16.86 19.80
N VAL A 221 -9.01 15.98 20.80
CA VAL A 221 -7.85 15.31 21.43
C VAL A 221 -7.21 14.33 20.46
N ASP A 222 -8.02 13.57 19.74
CA ASP A 222 -7.54 12.63 18.73
C ASP A 222 -6.90 13.36 17.55
N LYS A 223 -7.46 14.51 17.14
CA LYS A 223 -6.85 15.38 16.11
C LYS A 223 -5.46 15.87 16.47
N LEU A 224 -5.20 16.17 17.75
CA LEU A 224 -3.84 16.54 18.20
C LEU A 224 -2.85 15.39 18.01
N LYS A 225 -3.21 14.18 18.42
CA LYS A 225 -2.37 12.98 18.25
C LYS A 225 -2.13 12.64 16.77
N ILE A 226 -3.16 12.79 15.93
CA ILE A 226 -3.03 12.60 14.47
C ILE A 226 -2.06 13.64 13.88
N ASN A 227 -2.10 14.91 14.33
CA ASN A 227 -1.16 15.94 13.88
C ASN A 227 0.29 15.63 14.30
N GLU A 228 0.50 15.06 15.48
CA GLU A 228 1.83 14.58 15.90
C GLU A 228 2.34 13.46 14.98
N LEU A 229 1.51 12.47 14.70
CA LEU A 229 1.83 11.39 13.76
C LEU A 229 2.07 11.91 12.34
N MET A 230 1.36 12.96 11.91
CA MET A 230 1.52 13.56 10.58
C MET A 230 2.94 14.07 10.34
N GLN A 231 3.68 14.50 11.37
CA GLN A 231 5.06 14.94 11.23
C GLN A 231 5.94 13.84 10.62
N LYS A 232 5.78 12.59 11.04
CA LYS A 232 6.46 11.44 10.46
C LYS A 232 6.14 11.29 8.95
N PHE A 233 4.86 11.33 8.59
CA PHE A 233 4.44 11.10 7.20
C PHE A 233 4.82 12.24 6.25
N SER A 234 5.05 13.45 6.76
CA SER A 234 5.53 14.60 5.99
C SER A 234 7.06 14.75 6.01
N ASP A 235 7.75 13.94 6.80
CA ASP A 235 9.19 13.96 6.91
C ASP A 235 9.87 13.49 5.62
N TRP A 236 10.91 14.19 5.21
CA TRP A 236 11.62 13.92 3.97
C TRP A 236 12.29 12.54 3.98
N ASP A 237 12.93 12.17 5.09
CA ASP A 237 13.63 10.89 5.22
C ASP A 237 12.63 9.72 5.25
N TRP A 238 11.43 9.95 5.80
CA TRP A 238 10.35 8.97 5.71
C TRP A 238 9.89 8.75 4.28
N ILE A 239 9.69 9.81 3.50
CA ILE A 239 9.12 9.74 2.15
C ILE A 239 10.14 9.18 1.16
N PHE A 240 11.36 9.72 1.17
CA PHE A 240 12.36 9.45 0.14
C PHE A 240 13.44 8.46 0.58
N GLY A 241 13.55 8.19 1.89
CA GLY A 241 14.58 7.35 2.45
C GLY A 241 15.93 8.07 2.57
N ARG A 242 16.87 7.41 3.25
CA ARG A 242 18.24 7.92 3.40
C ARG A 242 19.03 7.67 2.12
N LYS A 243 19.81 8.64 1.69
CA LYS A 243 20.82 8.46 0.65
C LYS A 243 22.07 7.87 1.30
N ILE A 244 22.43 6.64 0.94
CA ILE A 244 23.70 6.01 1.37
C ILE A 244 24.71 5.97 0.24
N GLN A 245 26.01 6.00 0.58
CA GLN A 245 27.04 5.54 -0.33
C GLN A 245 26.96 4.02 -0.43
N PHE A 246 27.19 3.48 -1.62
CA PHE A 246 27.20 2.02 -1.81
C PHE A 246 28.37 1.61 -2.70
N THR A 247 28.86 0.41 -2.46
CA THR A 247 29.94 -0.22 -3.25
C THR A 247 29.40 -1.32 -4.16
N ASN A 248 28.24 -1.88 -3.81
CA ASN A 248 27.60 -2.99 -4.53
C ASN A 248 26.10 -2.72 -4.69
N HIS A 249 25.58 -3.08 -5.85
CA HIS A 249 24.19 -2.96 -6.21
C HIS A 249 23.72 -4.28 -6.83
N LEU A 250 22.65 -4.87 -6.26
CA LEU A 250 22.03 -6.09 -6.76
C LEU A 250 20.55 -5.80 -6.98
N GLN A 251 19.99 -6.31 -8.08
CA GLN A 251 18.57 -6.14 -8.38
C GLN A 251 18.03 -7.36 -9.09
N ARG A 252 16.86 -7.84 -8.65
CA ARG A 252 16.13 -8.91 -9.36
C ARG A 252 14.63 -8.83 -9.12
N ARG A 253 13.87 -9.12 -10.17
CA ARG A 253 12.40 -9.24 -10.09
C ARG A 253 12.01 -10.70 -9.91
N PHE A 254 11.18 -10.94 -8.90
CA PHE A 254 10.59 -12.23 -8.57
C PHE A 254 9.05 -12.20 -8.75
N SER A 255 8.39 -13.34 -8.61
CA SER A 255 6.93 -13.45 -8.69
C SER A 255 6.19 -12.66 -7.59
N TRP A 256 6.83 -12.46 -6.44
CA TRP A 256 6.30 -11.76 -5.27
C TRP A 256 6.70 -10.27 -5.21
N GLY A 257 7.65 -9.81 -6.04
CA GLY A 257 8.08 -8.41 -6.11
C GLY A 257 9.45 -8.21 -6.72
N ASN A 258 9.80 -6.95 -6.98
CA ASN A 258 11.17 -6.53 -7.29
C ASN A 258 11.94 -6.33 -5.98
N VAL A 259 13.21 -6.71 -5.94
CA VAL A 259 14.11 -6.40 -4.81
C VAL A 259 15.37 -5.75 -5.33
N GLU A 260 15.82 -4.72 -4.65
CA GLU A 260 16.99 -3.95 -5.00
C GLU A 260 17.80 -3.64 -3.75
N PHE A 261 19.06 -4.03 -3.76
CA PHE A 261 20.02 -3.86 -2.67
C PHE A 261 21.05 -2.80 -3.04
N TYR A 262 21.24 -1.82 -2.18
CA TYR A 262 22.36 -0.89 -2.18
C TYR A 262 23.20 -1.19 -0.93
N ILE A 263 24.39 -1.71 -1.13
CA ILE A 263 25.23 -2.25 -0.04
C ILE A 263 26.53 -1.46 0.03
N TYR A 264 26.83 -0.89 1.19
CA TYR A 264 28.12 -0.29 1.49
C TYR A 264 28.96 -1.27 2.28
N VAL A 265 30.09 -1.69 1.67
CA VAL A 265 31.04 -2.64 2.26
C VAL A 265 32.31 -1.89 2.64
N ASP A 266 32.74 -2.05 3.88
CA ASP A 266 34.04 -1.59 4.37
C ASP A 266 34.73 -2.72 5.15
N LYS A 267 36.02 -2.94 4.85
CA LYS A 267 36.85 -4.00 5.48
C LYS A 267 36.16 -5.36 5.48
N GLY A 268 35.49 -5.72 4.38
CA GLY A 268 34.80 -7.01 4.19
C GLY A 268 33.53 -7.19 5.01
N ARG A 269 32.96 -6.14 5.57
CA ARG A 269 31.67 -6.14 6.29
C ARG A 269 30.67 -5.18 5.69
N VAL A 270 29.40 -5.56 5.73
CA VAL A 270 28.28 -4.70 5.38
C VAL A 270 28.15 -3.61 6.45
N LYS A 271 28.54 -2.38 6.14
CA LYS A 271 28.49 -1.24 7.07
C LYS A 271 27.17 -0.49 7.00
N ASP A 272 26.61 -0.38 5.81
CA ASP A 272 25.27 0.16 5.62
C ASP A 272 24.59 -0.54 4.44
N ILE A 273 23.26 -0.59 4.49
CA ILE A 273 22.46 -1.25 3.47
C ILE A 273 21.09 -0.60 3.35
N GLU A 274 20.68 -0.32 2.13
CA GLU A 274 19.30 0.03 1.79
C GLU A 274 18.71 -1.02 0.86
N ILE A 275 17.49 -1.45 1.17
CA ILE A 275 16.77 -2.46 0.39
C ILE A 275 15.42 -1.86 0.00
N TYR A 276 15.15 -1.82 -1.31
CA TYR A 276 13.89 -1.39 -1.87
C TYR A 276 13.13 -2.56 -2.47
N SER A 277 11.80 -2.55 -2.32
CA SER A 277 10.94 -3.59 -2.86
C SER A 277 9.49 -3.11 -2.99
N ASP A 278 8.78 -3.64 -3.98
CA ASP A 278 7.32 -3.54 -4.13
C ASP A 278 6.59 -4.79 -3.59
N ALA A 279 7.28 -5.63 -2.83
CA ALA A 279 6.69 -6.77 -2.15
C ALA A 279 5.57 -6.35 -1.19
N MET A 280 4.55 -7.20 -1.07
CA MET A 280 3.43 -6.94 -0.13
C MET A 280 3.83 -7.14 1.34
N GLU A 281 4.80 -8.01 1.61
CA GLU A 281 5.32 -8.32 2.94
C GLU A 281 6.36 -7.27 3.38
N GLN A 282 5.89 -6.16 3.96
CA GLN A 282 6.73 -5.01 4.31
C GLN A 282 7.76 -5.30 5.42
N ASN A 283 7.38 -6.09 6.43
CA ASN A 283 8.24 -6.38 7.59
C ASN A 283 9.45 -7.21 7.21
N PHE A 284 9.31 -8.06 6.21
CA PHE A 284 10.38 -8.89 5.67
C PHE A 284 11.58 -8.05 5.22
N ILE A 285 11.36 -6.97 4.45
CA ILE A 285 12.44 -6.10 3.95
C ILE A 285 13.16 -5.39 5.11
N LEU A 286 12.42 -4.96 6.13
CA LEU A 286 13.01 -4.32 7.31
C LEU A 286 13.89 -5.31 8.10
N SER A 287 13.37 -6.51 8.34
CA SER A 287 14.11 -7.57 9.04
C SER A 287 15.36 -8.01 8.26
N LEU A 288 15.26 -8.09 6.93
CA LEU A 288 16.40 -8.44 6.07
C LEU A 288 17.51 -7.40 6.15
N LYS A 289 17.16 -6.10 6.15
CA LYS A 289 18.10 -5.00 6.30
C LYS A 289 18.86 -5.11 7.64
N GLU A 290 18.15 -5.29 8.75
CA GLU A 290 18.75 -5.44 10.07
C GLU A 290 19.64 -6.69 10.17
N ALA A 291 19.21 -7.82 9.62
CA ALA A 291 19.97 -9.06 9.65
C ALA A 291 21.27 -9.00 8.85
N LEU A 292 21.30 -8.25 7.76
CA LEU A 292 22.50 -8.15 6.90
C LEU A 292 23.50 -7.08 7.36
N LYS A 293 23.10 -6.16 8.23
CA LYS A 293 23.99 -5.15 8.78
C LYS A 293 25.11 -5.79 9.61
N ASP A 294 26.32 -5.29 9.48
CA ASP A 294 27.55 -5.76 10.13
C ASP A 294 27.94 -7.22 9.85
N CYS A 295 27.22 -7.94 8.97
CA CYS A 295 27.64 -9.28 8.56
C CYS A 295 28.91 -9.24 7.68
N LEU A 296 29.64 -10.36 7.61
CA LEU A 296 30.70 -10.51 6.63
C LEU A 296 30.10 -10.54 5.21
N TYR A 297 30.66 -9.75 4.30
CA TYR A 297 30.25 -9.68 2.89
C TYR A 297 30.80 -10.88 2.11
N ILE A 298 30.33 -12.06 2.49
CA ILE A 298 30.69 -13.37 1.91
C ILE A 298 29.39 -14.11 1.66
N LYS A 299 29.23 -14.70 0.46
CA LYS A 299 28.02 -15.45 0.06
C LYS A 299 27.45 -16.33 1.18
N ARG A 300 28.27 -17.19 1.74
CA ARG A 300 27.86 -18.12 2.81
C ARG A 300 27.22 -17.40 4.01
N ASN A 301 27.85 -16.33 4.51
CA ASN A 301 27.35 -15.62 5.68
C ASN A 301 26.03 -14.88 5.39
N ILE A 302 25.90 -14.28 4.19
CA ILE A 302 24.68 -13.60 3.77
C ILE A 302 23.55 -14.62 3.61
N ILE A 303 23.81 -15.76 2.97
CA ILE A 303 22.84 -16.85 2.79
C ILE A 303 22.36 -17.36 4.16
N GLU A 304 23.26 -17.66 5.08
CA GLU A 304 22.92 -18.11 6.44
C GLU A 304 22.02 -17.12 7.18
N ARG A 305 22.26 -15.81 7.02
CA ARG A 305 21.39 -14.75 7.60
C ARG A 305 20.01 -14.75 6.97
N ILE A 306 19.92 -14.94 5.65
CA ILE A 306 18.65 -15.01 4.93
C ILE A 306 17.86 -16.24 5.35
N GLU A 307 18.48 -17.42 5.42
CA GLU A 307 17.86 -18.68 5.82
C GLU A 307 17.28 -18.62 7.24
N ASN A 308 18.01 -18.02 8.18
CA ASN A 308 17.59 -17.90 9.58
C ASN A 308 16.47 -16.87 9.80
N LEU A 309 16.25 -15.97 8.84
CA LEU A 309 15.31 -14.87 8.99
C LEU A 309 13.96 -15.16 8.35
N ILE A 310 13.92 -15.94 7.27
CA ILE A 310 12.76 -15.99 6.37
C ILE A 310 12.02 -17.31 6.55
N GLU A 311 10.80 -17.24 7.09
CA GLU A 311 9.88 -18.39 7.18
C GLU A 311 9.29 -18.78 5.81
N ASP A 312 9.11 -17.79 4.90
CA ASP A 312 8.62 -18.05 3.53
C ASP A 312 9.72 -18.68 2.69
N LYS A 313 9.58 -19.99 2.44
CA LYS A 313 10.55 -20.78 1.68
C LYS A 313 10.75 -20.32 0.23
N ILE A 314 9.76 -19.67 -0.40
CA ILE A 314 9.86 -19.18 -1.78
C ILE A 314 10.72 -17.93 -1.80
N MET A 315 10.42 -16.96 -0.94
CA MET A 315 11.19 -15.71 -0.85
C MET A 315 12.62 -15.96 -0.43
N SER A 316 12.84 -16.86 0.55
CA SER A 316 14.17 -17.26 0.99
C SER A 316 14.99 -17.85 -0.16
N LYS A 317 14.44 -18.83 -0.87
CA LYS A 317 15.11 -19.49 -2.01
C LYS A 317 15.44 -18.49 -3.13
N ASP A 318 14.51 -17.61 -3.47
CA ASP A 318 14.70 -16.63 -4.53
C ASP A 318 15.84 -15.65 -4.19
N LEU A 319 15.90 -15.17 -2.95
CA LEU A 319 16.99 -14.29 -2.49
C LEU A 319 18.34 -15.01 -2.40
N ILE A 320 18.36 -16.26 -1.95
CA ILE A 320 19.57 -17.07 -1.94
C ILE A 320 20.10 -17.22 -3.36
N THR A 321 19.23 -17.50 -4.32
CA THR A 321 19.61 -17.59 -5.74
C THR A 321 20.19 -16.25 -6.25
N LEU A 322 19.58 -15.11 -5.91
CA LEU A 322 20.13 -13.80 -6.24
C LEU A 322 21.55 -13.61 -5.71
N ILE A 323 21.78 -13.95 -4.42
CA ILE A 323 23.10 -13.83 -3.79
C ILE A 323 24.11 -14.79 -4.40
N GLN A 324 23.69 -16.00 -4.79
CA GLN A 324 24.56 -17.00 -5.43
C GLN A 324 25.03 -16.56 -6.81
N ASP A 325 24.13 -15.95 -7.58
CA ASP A 325 24.39 -15.57 -8.96
C ASP A 325 25.16 -14.24 -9.07
N ASP A 326 24.77 -13.23 -8.28
CA ASP A 326 25.14 -11.84 -8.53
C ASP A 326 26.15 -11.28 -7.51
N LEU A 327 26.49 -11.98 -6.43
CA LEU A 327 27.54 -11.65 -5.48
C LEU A 327 28.80 -12.48 -5.78
#